data_e4c575a14cbeab845034e19e05b4d3f0
#
_entry.id   e4c575a14cbeab845034e19e05b4d3f0
#
_cell.length_a   1.000
_cell.length_b   1.000
_cell.length_c   1.000
_cell.angle_alpha   90.00
_cell.angle_beta   90.00
_cell.angle_gamma   90.00
#
_symmetry.space_group_name_H-M   'P 1'
#
loop_
_entity.id
_entity.type
_entity.pdbx_description
1 polymer ?
#
loop_
_entity_poly.entity_id
_entity_poly.type
_entity_poly.pdbx_seq_one_letter_code
_entity_poly.pdbx_strand_id
1 'polypeptide(L)'
;MSALEALDDRQREAASVLRGPVAVLAGAGTGKTRVITHRIAHGVDTGAYSPSRVMAVTFTAKAAGELRGRLRALGVEGVAARTFHAAALAQLNFFWPTLAGSPAPSIIDNKVRLLGQAADSMRLRPSTATLRDIASEIEWRKVSMLSVEQHSLLGRTVSGIDSAQFVELQQRYEALKDERRQLDFEDVLLACAGMLEAEPRVAASVHEQYRHFTVDEYQDVSPLQNRLLELWLGDRKDICVVGDASQTIYSFAGAEQRFLLEFERRHPDATVVRLETNYRSQAPILEAANAVSYTHLTLPTILLVEI
;
A
#
# COMPACT_ATOMS: atom_id res chain seq x y z
N MET A 1 4.58 32.17 7.20
CA MET A 1 5.29 31.23 8.11
C MET A 1 5.73 30.04 7.29
N SER A 2 6.98 29.62 7.42
CA SER A 2 7.48 28.42 6.71
C SER A 2 6.71 27.18 7.16
N ALA A 3 6.39 26.28 6.25
CA ALA A 3 5.77 25.00 6.58
C ALA A 3 6.56 24.19 7.64
N LEU A 4 7.85 24.49 7.83
CA LEU A 4 8.73 23.81 8.77
C LEU A 4 8.72 24.37 10.20
N GLU A 5 8.23 25.60 10.42
CA GLU A 5 8.29 26.26 11.75
C GLU A 5 7.48 25.54 12.84
N ALA A 6 6.43 24.84 12.44
CA ALA A 6 5.57 24.09 13.36
C ALA A 6 6.12 22.71 13.76
N LEU A 7 7.26 22.29 13.22
CA LEU A 7 7.85 20.96 13.42
C LEU A 7 8.95 20.99 14.48
N ASP A 8 9.09 19.90 15.23
CA ASP A 8 10.30 19.65 16.02
C ASP A 8 11.52 19.40 15.13
N ASP A 9 12.71 19.29 15.74
CA ASP A 9 13.96 19.20 14.97
C ASP A 9 14.02 17.93 14.09
N ARG A 10 13.59 16.78 14.59
CA ARG A 10 13.58 15.52 13.84
C ARG A 10 12.51 15.51 12.75
N GLN A 11 11.32 16.01 13.05
CA GLN A 11 10.26 16.20 12.05
C GLN A 11 10.71 17.17 10.96
N ARG A 12 11.39 18.27 11.34
CA ARG A 12 11.94 19.25 10.41
C ARG A 12 13.04 18.64 9.52
N GLU A 13 13.95 17.86 10.10
CA GLU A 13 14.96 17.10 9.35
C GLU A 13 14.29 16.26 8.27
N ALA A 14 13.33 15.40 8.64
CA ALA A 14 12.60 14.53 7.70
C ALA A 14 11.82 15.31 6.63
N ALA A 15 11.22 16.44 7.00
CA ALA A 15 10.44 17.27 6.07
C ALA A 15 11.32 18.10 5.12
N SER A 16 12.57 18.36 5.46
CA SER A 16 13.49 19.20 4.67
C SER A 16 14.19 18.43 3.55
N VAL A 17 14.34 17.09 3.66
CA VAL A 17 15.00 16.28 2.63
C VAL A 17 14.03 16.04 1.48
N LEU A 18 14.04 16.88 0.47
CA LEU A 18 13.05 16.87 -0.62
C LEU A 18 13.41 15.95 -1.79
N ARG A 19 14.66 15.51 -1.92
CA ARG A 19 15.16 14.70 -3.04
C ARG A 19 15.74 13.38 -2.56
N GLY A 20 15.71 12.40 -3.45
CA GLY A 20 16.20 11.05 -3.19
C GLY A 20 15.25 10.21 -2.31
N PRO A 21 15.65 8.98 -2.01
CA PRO A 21 14.86 8.09 -1.15
C PRO A 21 14.99 8.51 0.31
N VAL A 22 13.86 8.58 0.99
CA VAL A 22 13.77 8.94 2.42
C VAL A 22 12.92 7.92 3.15
N ALA A 23 13.42 7.40 4.26
CA ALA A 23 12.65 6.59 5.18
C ALA A 23 12.46 7.32 6.51
N VAL A 24 11.21 7.50 6.92
CA VAL A 24 10.85 8.06 8.22
C VAL A 24 10.32 6.93 9.09
N LEU A 25 11.16 6.48 10.03
CA LEU A 25 10.80 5.47 11.01
C LEU A 25 10.17 6.18 12.21
N ALA A 26 8.89 5.94 12.45
CA ALA A 26 8.11 6.81 13.31
C ALA A 26 7.10 6.02 14.14
N GLY A 27 7.34 5.91 15.43
CA GLY A 27 6.44 5.24 16.36
C GLY A 27 5.03 5.84 16.43
N ALA A 28 4.16 5.20 17.21
CA ALA A 28 2.81 5.70 17.46
C ALA A 28 2.85 7.12 18.04
N GLY A 29 2.04 8.03 17.52
CA GLY A 29 1.88 9.38 18.08
C GLY A 29 3.04 10.34 17.84
N THR A 30 4.06 9.98 17.05
CA THR A 30 5.23 10.85 16.73
C THR A 30 4.98 11.87 15.62
N GLY A 31 3.78 11.89 15.04
CA GLY A 31 3.41 12.88 14.04
C GLY A 31 3.72 12.48 12.59
N LYS A 32 3.71 11.17 12.23
CA LYS A 32 3.89 10.66 10.86
C LYS A 32 3.19 11.51 9.79
N THR A 33 1.87 11.64 9.90
CA THR A 33 1.07 12.41 8.93
C THR A 33 1.42 13.89 8.92
N ARG A 34 1.85 14.46 10.05
CA ARG A 34 2.32 15.84 10.13
C ARG A 34 3.60 16.04 9.31
N VAL A 35 4.58 15.15 9.46
CA VAL A 35 5.81 15.18 8.65
C VAL A 35 5.49 15.09 7.17
N ILE A 36 4.62 14.14 6.76
CA ILE A 36 4.22 13.98 5.36
C ILE A 36 3.63 15.27 4.79
N THR A 37 2.66 15.87 5.48
CA THR A 37 1.98 17.07 4.99
C THR A 37 2.89 18.27 4.92
N HIS A 38 3.72 18.48 5.95
CA HIS A 38 4.66 19.61 5.99
C HIS A 38 5.82 19.43 4.99
N ARG A 39 6.30 18.20 4.77
CA ARG A 39 7.27 17.88 3.71
C ARG A 39 6.73 18.26 2.32
N ILE A 40 5.51 17.84 2.00
CA ILE A 40 4.88 18.16 0.72
C ILE A 40 4.68 19.68 0.60
N ALA A 41 4.18 20.34 1.64
CA ALA A 41 3.99 21.78 1.65
C ALA A 41 5.31 22.53 1.46
N HIS A 42 6.36 22.14 2.20
CA HIS A 42 7.70 22.72 2.04
C HIS A 42 8.26 22.52 0.61
N GLY A 43 8.07 21.33 0.03
CA GLY A 43 8.48 21.07 -1.34
C GLY A 43 7.76 21.95 -2.37
N VAL A 44 6.49 22.25 -2.14
CA VAL A 44 5.70 23.17 -2.99
C VAL A 44 6.14 24.61 -2.77
N ASP A 45 6.27 25.05 -1.53
CA ASP A 45 6.69 26.43 -1.17
C ASP A 45 8.07 26.80 -1.75
N THR A 46 8.98 25.83 -1.77
CA THR A 46 10.34 26.02 -2.32
C THR A 46 10.41 25.84 -3.83
N GLY A 47 9.31 25.46 -4.49
CA GLY A 47 9.29 25.15 -5.93
C GLY A 47 9.96 23.81 -6.30
N ALA A 48 10.41 23.01 -5.31
CA ALA A 48 10.98 21.70 -5.55
C ALA A 48 9.92 20.69 -6.05
N TYR A 49 8.65 20.88 -5.65
CA TYR A 49 7.51 20.06 -6.06
C TYR A 49 6.47 20.89 -6.80
N SER A 50 5.98 20.36 -7.92
CA SER A 50 4.69 20.78 -8.49
C SER A 50 3.60 19.91 -7.85
N PRO A 51 2.55 20.47 -7.24
CA PRO A 51 1.52 19.70 -6.55
C PRO A 51 0.90 18.59 -7.39
N SER A 52 0.62 18.85 -8.68
CA SER A 52 0.04 17.88 -9.62
C SER A 52 0.99 16.71 -9.94
N ARG A 53 2.28 16.83 -9.62
CA ARG A 53 3.30 15.79 -9.81
C ARG A 53 3.65 15.03 -8.54
N VAL A 54 2.92 15.28 -7.44
CA VAL A 54 3.06 14.54 -6.18
C VAL A 54 1.96 13.51 -6.06
N MET A 55 2.35 12.25 -5.81
CA MET A 55 1.44 11.18 -5.43
C MET A 55 1.70 10.79 -3.98
N ALA A 56 0.70 10.98 -3.13
CA ALA A 56 0.71 10.54 -1.74
C ALA A 56 -0.23 9.34 -1.57
N VAL A 57 0.33 8.20 -1.18
CA VAL A 57 -0.39 6.93 -1.11
C VAL A 57 -0.59 6.52 0.34
N THR A 58 -1.77 6.05 0.67
CA THR A 58 -2.16 5.57 2.00
C THR A 58 -3.09 4.35 1.89
N PHE A 59 -3.40 3.71 3.02
CA PHE A 59 -4.18 2.46 3.03
C PHE A 59 -5.70 2.67 2.99
N THR A 60 -6.21 3.77 3.54
CA THR A 60 -7.65 3.98 3.67
C THR A 60 -8.11 5.25 2.98
N ALA A 61 -9.34 5.24 2.46
CA ALA A 61 -9.96 6.43 1.89
C ALA A 61 -10.11 7.57 2.92
N LYS A 62 -10.30 7.22 4.20
CA LYS A 62 -10.34 8.17 5.32
C LYS A 62 -8.99 8.88 5.46
N ALA A 63 -7.88 8.12 5.56
CA ALA A 63 -6.54 8.69 5.67
C ALA A 63 -6.18 9.57 4.46
N ALA A 64 -6.55 9.14 3.24
CA ALA A 64 -6.38 9.96 2.04
C ALA A 64 -7.19 11.27 2.12
N GLY A 65 -8.40 11.23 2.66
CA GLY A 65 -9.24 12.42 2.91
C GLY A 65 -8.63 13.37 3.92
N GLU A 66 -8.13 12.84 5.04
CA GLU A 66 -7.44 13.61 6.08
C GLU A 66 -6.16 14.26 5.54
N LEU A 67 -5.38 13.53 4.75
CA LEU A 67 -4.17 14.05 4.12
C LEU A 67 -4.48 15.23 3.21
N ARG A 68 -5.50 15.11 2.35
CA ARG A 68 -5.97 16.23 1.49
C ARG A 68 -6.45 17.43 2.30
N GLY A 69 -7.20 17.19 3.39
CA GLY A 69 -7.66 18.24 4.28
C GLY A 69 -6.53 19.03 4.92
N ARG A 70 -5.52 18.32 5.43
CA ARG A 70 -4.32 18.91 6.05
C ARG A 70 -3.46 19.68 5.04
N LEU A 71 -3.28 19.13 3.81
CA LEU A 71 -2.57 19.84 2.75
C LEU A 71 -3.26 21.14 2.36
N ARG A 72 -4.60 21.13 2.22
CA ARG A 72 -5.38 22.36 1.98
C ARG A 72 -5.21 23.40 3.09
N ALA A 73 -5.21 22.97 4.35
CA ALA A 73 -4.98 23.85 5.49
C ALA A 73 -3.57 24.49 5.46
N LEU A 74 -2.61 23.85 4.79
CA LEU A 74 -1.26 24.38 4.52
C LEU A 74 -1.17 25.16 3.19
N GLY A 75 -2.29 25.42 2.52
CA GLY A 75 -2.32 26.14 1.26
C GLY A 75 -1.93 25.33 0.02
N VAL A 76 -1.86 23.99 0.13
CA VAL A 76 -1.46 23.10 -0.96
C VAL A 76 -2.66 22.36 -1.53
N GLU A 77 -2.91 22.57 -2.83
CA GLU A 77 -3.94 21.88 -3.60
C GLU A 77 -3.34 21.15 -4.81
N GLY A 78 -4.09 20.19 -5.38
CA GLY A 78 -3.68 19.49 -6.59
C GLY A 78 -2.82 18.23 -6.36
N VAL A 79 -2.46 17.91 -5.12
CA VAL A 79 -1.74 16.67 -4.77
C VAL A 79 -2.65 15.46 -4.93
N ALA A 80 -2.17 14.42 -5.60
CA ALA A 80 -2.88 13.15 -5.75
C ALA A 80 -2.75 12.30 -4.47
N ALA A 81 -3.53 12.64 -3.42
CA ALA A 81 -3.60 11.82 -2.21
C ALA A 81 -4.70 10.76 -2.34
N ARG A 82 -4.31 9.47 -2.44
CA ARG A 82 -5.21 8.34 -2.76
C ARG A 82 -4.77 7.06 -2.05
N THR A 83 -5.64 6.05 -2.04
CA THR A 83 -5.21 4.68 -1.74
C THR A 83 -4.55 4.05 -2.98
N PHE A 84 -3.77 2.96 -2.78
CA PHE A 84 -3.22 2.18 -3.89
C PHE A 84 -4.28 1.80 -4.91
N HIS A 85 -5.39 1.24 -4.45
CA HIS A 85 -6.51 0.81 -5.31
C HIS A 85 -7.16 1.99 -6.04
N ALA A 86 -7.39 3.11 -5.37
CA ALA A 86 -7.97 4.28 -6.01
C ALA A 86 -7.05 4.90 -7.08
N ALA A 87 -5.73 4.84 -6.87
CA ALA A 87 -4.75 5.28 -7.85
C ALA A 87 -4.70 4.32 -9.06
N ALA A 88 -4.63 3.02 -8.80
CA ALA A 88 -4.61 1.99 -9.84
C ALA A 88 -5.90 2.00 -10.69
N LEU A 89 -7.07 2.06 -10.04
CA LEU A 89 -8.36 2.10 -10.74
C LEU A 89 -8.50 3.35 -11.62
N ALA A 90 -8.01 4.51 -11.14
CA ALA A 90 -8.02 5.73 -11.95
C ALA A 90 -7.15 5.59 -13.21
N GLN A 91 -5.99 4.95 -13.11
CA GLN A 91 -5.11 4.69 -14.26
C GLN A 91 -5.74 3.66 -15.22
N LEU A 92 -6.31 2.57 -14.71
CA LEU A 92 -7.03 1.60 -15.54
C LEU A 92 -8.17 2.25 -16.31
N ASN A 93 -9.02 3.01 -15.65
CA ASN A 93 -10.14 3.68 -16.30
C ASN A 93 -9.70 4.71 -17.36
N PHE A 94 -8.53 5.31 -17.20
CA PHE A 94 -7.98 6.28 -18.13
C PHE A 94 -7.33 5.63 -19.35
N PHE A 95 -6.49 4.62 -19.16
CA PHE A 95 -5.70 4.04 -20.23
C PHE A 95 -6.38 2.85 -20.93
N TRP A 96 -7.14 2.04 -20.20
CA TRP A 96 -7.74 0.81 -20.72
C TRP A 96 -8.59 1.02 -21.98
N PRO A 97 -9.46 2.05 -22.07
CA PRO A 97 -10.25 2.24 -23.28
C PRO A 97 -9.41 2.43 -24.54
N THR A 98 -8.26 3.09 -24.41
CA THR A 98 -7.34 3.31 -25.54
C THR A 98 -6.59 2.04 -25.92
N LEU A 99 -6.26 1.19 -24.94
CA LEU A 99 -5.51 -0.04 -25.19
C LEU A 99 -6.39 -1.19 -25.69
N ALA A 100 -7.54 -1.36 -25.08
CA ALA A 100 -8.42 -2.52 -25.32
C ALA A 100 -9.62 -2.21 -26.21
N GLY A 101 -9.81 -0.95 -26.63
CA GLY A 101 -10.97 -0.53 -27.45
C GLY A 101 -12.33 -0.67 -26.74
N SER A 102 -12.34 -0.85 -25.42
CA SER A 102 -13.55 -1.09 -24.63
C SER A 102 -13.33 -0.58 -23.20
N PRO A 103 -14.42 -0.27 -22.44
CA PRO A 103 -14.28 0.13 -21.04
C PRO A 103 -13.54 -0.91 -20.20
N ALA A 104 -12.86 -0.45 -19.15
CA ALA A 104 -12.25 -1.36 -18.18
C ALA A 104 -13.29 -2.34 -17.59
N PRO A 105 -12.91 -3.58 -17.25
CA PRO A 105 -13.81 -4.53 -16.61
C PRO A 105 -14.43 -3.95 -15.33
N SER A 106 -15.65 -4.35 -15.00
CA SER A 106 -16.32 -3.91 -13.77
C SER A 106 -15.77 -4.62 -12.53
N ILE A 107 -15.84 -3.94 -11.39
CA ILE A 107 -15.45 -4.58 -10.12
C ILE A 107 -16.63 -5.42 -9.62
N ILE A 108 -16.35 -6.65 -9.13
CA ILE A 108 -17.37 -7.51 -8.55
C ILE A 108 -17.89 -6.93 -7.22
N ASP A 109 -19.20 -6.99 -7.03
CA ASP A 109 -19.82 -6.49 -5.79
C ASP A 109 -19.60 -7.43 -4.60
N ASN A 110 -19.55 -8.74 -4.85
CA ASN A 110 -19.50 -9.76 -3.80
C ASN A 110 -18.71 -10.99 -4.25
N LYS A 111 -17.47 -11.07 -3.79
CA LYS A 111 -16.54 -12.19 -4.06
C LYS A 111 -17.10 -13.54 -3.58
N VAL A 112 -17.65 -13.58 -2.38
CA VAL A 112 -18.21 -14.81 -1.78
C VAL A 112 -19.35 -15.37 -2.60
N ARG A 113 -20.23 -14.53 -3.15
CA ARG A 113 -21.32 -14.95 -4.03
C ARG A 113 -20.79 -15.56 -5.34
N LEU A 114 -19.76 -14.97 -5.93
CA LEU A 114 -19.17 -15.49 -7.17
C LEU A 114 -18.43 -16.82 -6.92
N LEU A 115 -17.73 -16.94 -5.80
CA LEU A 115 -17.13 -18.18 -5.34
C LEU A 115 -18.18 -19.27 -5.12
N GLY A 116 -19.33 -18.95 -4.53
CA GLY A 116 -20.44 -19.86 -4.39
C GLY A 116 -20.94 -20.39 -5.74
N GLN A 117 -21.07 -19.53 -6.76
CA GLN A 117 -21.43 -19.96 -8.11
C GLN A 117 -20.36 -20.84 -8.76
N ALA A 118 -19.08 -20.54 -8.55
CA ALA A 118 -17.99 -21.42 -8.99
C ALA A 118 -18.09 -22.80 -8.34
N ALA A 119 -18.29 -22.86 -7.01
CA ALA A 119 -18.45 -24.10 -6.27
C ALA A 119 -19.68 -24.90 -6.72
N ASP A 120 -20.82 -24.24 -6.95
CA ASP A 120 -22.04 -24.87 -7.49
C ASP A 120 -21.79 -25.55 -8.85
N SER A 121 -21.00 -24.94 -9.73
CA SER A 121 -20.65 -25.52 -11.04
C SER A 121 -19.80 -26.78 -10.91
N MET A 122 -19.06 -26.94 -9.80
CA MET A 122 -18.27 -28.10 -9.42
C MET A 122 -19.06 -29.10 -8.57
N ARG A 123 -20.33 -28.84 -8.30
CA ARG A 123 -21.19 -29.61 -7.38
C ARG A 123 -20.67 -29.64 -5.94
N LEU A 124 -19.87 -28.66 -5.55
CA LEU A 124 -19.41 -28.47 -4.18
C LEU A 124 -20.44 -27.65 -3.38
N ARG A 125 -20.51 -27.90 -2.08
CA ARG A 125 -21.43 -27.22 -1.16
C ARG A 125 -20.70 -26.69 0.08
N PRO A 126 -19.66 -25.84 -0.10
CA PRO A 126 -18.96 -25.27 1.03
C PRO A 126 -19.88 -24.37 1.85
N SER A 127 -19.65 -24.28 3.14
CA SER A 127 -20.35 -23.34 4.00
C SER A 127 -19.98 -21.88 3.64
N THR A 128 -20.81 -20.93 4.05
CA THR A 128 -20.47 -19.50 3.86
C THR A 128 -19.18 -19.11 4.60
N ALA A 129 -18.87 -19.74 5.73
CA ALA A 129 -17.62 -19.55 6.45
C ALA A 129 -16.44 -20.03 5.59
N THR A 130 -16.51 -21.27 5.07
CA THR A 130 -15.49 -21.81 4.16
C THR A 130 -15.29 -20.93 2.91
N LEU A 131 -16.38 -20.42 2.33
CA LEU A 131 -16.25 -19.51 1.18
C LEU A 131 -15.55 -18.19 1.53
N ARG A 132 -15.72 -17.67 2.75
CA ARG A 132 -14.97 -16.50 3.22
C ARG A 132 -13.49 -16.80 3.42
N ASP A 133 -13.18 -17.95 3.99
CA ASP A 133 -11.80 -18.38 4.19
C ASP A 133 -11.10 -18.58 2.81
N ILE A 134 -11.81 -19.18 1.85
CA ILE A 134 -11.34 -19.31 0.45
C ILE A 134 -11.10 -17.92 -0.17
N ALA A 135 -12.03 -16.98 0.02
CA ALA A 135 -11.88 -15.60 -0.48
C ALA A 135 -10.62 -14.93 0.09
N SER A 136 -10.40 -15.03 1.40
CA SER A 136 -9.23 -14.48 2.08
C SER A 136 -7.93 -15.12 1.61
N GLU A 137 -7.93 -16.43 1.35
CA GLU A 137 -6.75 -17.13 0.85
C GLU A 137 -6.42 -16.76 -0.61
N ILE A 138 -7.44 -16.54 -1.46
CA ILE A 138 -7.25 -16.01 -2.82
C ILE A 138 -6.70 -14.59 -2.77
N GLU A 139 -7.19 -13.74 -1.86
CA GLU A 139 -6.69 -12.38 -1.64
C GLU A 139 -5.21 -12.42 -1.25
N TRP A 140 -4.86 -13.24 -0.25
CA TRP A 140 -3.49 -13.40 0.20
C TRP A 140 -2.58 -13.87 -0.94
N ARG A 141 -3.00 -14.88 -1.73
CA ARG A 141 -2.26 -15.36 -2.90
C ARG A 141 -1.96 -14.25 -3.90
N LYS A 142 -2.99 -13.46 -4.25
CA LYS A 142 -2.86 -12.39 -5.26
C LYS A 142 -1.95 -11.26 -4.79
N VAL A 143 -2.12 -10.79 -3.56
CA VAL A 143 -1.27 -9.70 -3.03
C VAL A 143 0.17 -10.18 -2.77
N SER A 144 0.38 -11.48 -2.60
CA SER A 144 1.69 -12.11 -2.53
C SER A 144 2.30 -12.39 -3.91
N MET A 145 1.58 -12.07 -4.99
CA MET A 145 2.00 -12.27 -6.39
C MET A 145 2.32 -13.74 -6.74
N LEU A 146 1.57 -14.66 -6.18
CA LEU A 146 1.73 -16.09 -6.43
C LEU A 146 0.73 -16.59 -7.46
N SER A 147 1.19 -17.49 -8.37
CA SER A 147 0.27 -18.26 -9.21
C SER A 147 -0.52 -19.27 -8.37
N VAL A 148 -1.59 -19.85 -8.93
CA VAL A 148 -2.35 -20.92 -8.26
C VAL A 148 -1.46 -22.11 -7.96
N GLU A 149 -0.56 -22.45 -8.89
CA GLU A 149 0.40 -23.56 -8.76
C GLU A 149 1.44 -23.29 -7.67
N GLN A 150 2.04 -22.08 -7.66
CA GLN A 150 3.00 -21.69 -6.64
C GLN A 150 2.36 -21.68 -5.24
N HIS A 151 1.13 -21.18 -5.15
CA HIS A 151 0.38 -21.19 -3.90
C HIS A 151 0.11 -22.60 -3.40
N SER A 152 -0.27 -23.54 -4.28
CA SER A 152 -0.52 -24.94 -3.91
C SER A 152 0.70 -25.63 -3.33
N LEU A 153 1.92 -25.26 -3.79
CA LEU A 153 3.19 -25.81 -3.28
C LEU A 153 3.52 -25.36 -1.85
N LEU A 154 2.91 -24.29 -1.36
CA LEU A 154 3.12 -23.80 0.02
C LEU A 154 2.41 -24.67 1.07
N GLY A 155 1.55 -25.61 0.66
CA GLY A 155 0.81 -26.47 1.56
C GLY A 155 -0.22 -25.74 2.43
N ARG A 156 -0.59 -24.51 2.04
CA ARG A 156 -1.65 -23.75 2.72
C ARG A 156 -3.00 -24.38 2.41
N THR A 157 -3.81 -24.60 3.42
CA THR A 157 -5.10 -25.29 3.31
C THR A 157 -6.23 -24.44 3.86
N VAL A 158 -7.41 -24.61 3.31
CA VAL A 158 -8.66 -24.04 3.83
C VAL A 158 -9.51 -25.17 4.41
N SER A 159 -10.02 -25.00 5.62
CA SER A 159 -10.85 -25.99 6.26
C SER A 159 -12.16 -26.21 5.47
N GLY A 160 -12.54 -27.48 5.28
CA GLY A 160 -13.78 -27.86 4.60
C GLY A 160 -13.69 -27.97 3.09
N ILE A 161 -12.48 -27.93 2.51
CA ILE A 161 -12.21 -28.21 1.10
C ILE A 161 -10.84 -28.90 0.96
N ASP A 162 -10.71 -29.90 0.09
CA ASP A 162 -9.40 -30.48 -0.18
C ASP A 162 -8.56 -29.61 -1.14
N SER A 163 -7.26 -29.84 -1.17
CA SER A 163 -6.32 -29.01 -1.92
C SER A 163 -6.58 -29.02 -3.44
N ALA A 164 -6.97 -30.16 -4.01
CA ALA A 164 -7.26 -30.27 -5.44
C ALA A 164 -8.53 -29.51 -5.80
N GLN A 165 -9.58 -29.68 -5.01
CA GLN A 165 -10.84 -28.93 -5.14
C GLN A 165 -10.60 -27.42 -4.96
N PHE A 166 -9.72 -27.03 -4.04
CA PHE A 166 -9.39 -25.63 -3.83
C PHE A 166 -8.68 -25.01 -5.05
N VAL A 167 -7.73 -25.72 -5.64
CA VAL A 167 -7.06 -25.31 -6.89
C VAL A 167 -8.08 -25.15 -8.02
N GLU A 168 -8.91 -26.16 -8.25
CA GLU A 168 -9.94 -26.14 -9.31
C GLU A 168 -10.96 -25.01 -9.07
N LEU A 169 -11.37 -24.80 -7.84
CA LEU A 169 -12.28 -23.71 -7.48
C LEU A 169 -11.68 -22.31 -7.77
N GLN A 170 -10.41 -22.11 -7.48
CA GLN A 170 -9.72 -20.86 -7.85
C GLN A 170 -9.72 -20.65 -9.36
N GLN A 171 -9.36 -21.67 -10.14
CA GLN A 171 -9.34 -21.61 -11.60
C GLN A 171 -10.74 -21.32 -12.15
N ARG A 172 -11.77 -21.97 -11.61
CA ARG A 172 -13.16 -21.74 -12.02
C ARG A 172 -13.65 -20.32 -11.66
N TYR A 173 -13.26 -19.83 -10.49
CA TYR A 173 -13.57 -18.46 -10.08
C TYR A 173 -12.93 -17.41 -11.02
N GLU A 174 -11.64 -17.58 -11.39
CA GLU A 174 -10.98 -16.71 -12.35
C GLU A 174 -11.67 -16.75 -13.72
N ALA A 175 -11.98 -17.94 -14.23
CA ALA A 175 -12.70 -18.12 -15.50
C ALA A 175 -14.07 -17.42 -15.51
N LEU A 176 -14.83 -17.49 -14.41
CA LEU A 176 -16.13 -16.78 -14.31
C LEU A 176 -15.97 -15.26 -14.32
N LYS A 177 -14.90 -14.72 -13.75
CA LYS A 177 -14.61 -13.28 -13.83
C LYS A 177 -14.29 -12.85 -15.26
N ASP A 178 -13.47 -13.65 -15.95
CA ASP A 178 -13.09 -13.40 -17.35
C ASP A 178 -14.32 -13.44 -18.26
N GLU A 179 -15.16 -14.48 -18.16
CA GLU A 179 -16.42 -14.62 -18.92
C GLU A 179 -17.33 -13.39 -18.75
N ARG A 180 -17.34 -12.79 -17.54
CA ARG A 180 -18.20 -11.65 -17.21
C ARG A 180 -17.50 -10.30 -17.35
N ARG A 181 -16.25 -10.29 -17.75
CA ARG A 181 -15.42 -9.09 -17.78
C ARG A 181 -15.44 -8.35 -16.44
N GLN A 182 -15.12 -9.08 -15.37
CA GLN A 182 -15.11 -8.57 -14.01
C GLN A 182 -13.72 -8.72 -13.37
N LEU A 183 -13.40 -7.80 -12.47
CA LEU A 183 -12.20 -7.82 -11.63
C LEU A 183 -12.63 -7.93 -10.17
N ASP A 184 -11.90 -8.67 -9.36
CA ASP A 184 -11.97 -8.48 -7.92
C ASP A 184 -11.03 -7.33 -7.49
N PHE A 185 -11.03 -7.05 -6.18
CA PHE A 185 -10.33 -5.88 -5.68
C PHE A 185 -8.81 -5.96 -5.91
N GLU A 186 -8.22 -7.14 -5.75
CA GLU A 186 -6.79 -7.38 -5.97
C GLU A 186 -6.42 -7.34 -7.46
N ASP A 187 -7.34 -7.75 -8.33
CA ASP A 187 -7.14 -7.69 -9.79
C ASP A 187 -6.95 -6.26 -10.29
N VAL A 188 -7.52 -5.26 -9.62
CA VAL A 188 -7.30 -3.85 -9.95
C VAL A 188 -5.83 -3.49 -9.88
N LEU A 189 -5.12 -3.96 -8.84
CA LEU A 189 -3.69 -3.73 -8.70
C LEU A 189 -2.89 -4.56 -9.71
N LEU A 190 -3.24 -5.85 -9.88
CA LEU A 190 -2.59 -6.75 -10.83
C LEU A 190 -2.73 -6.24 -12.26
N ALA A 191 -3.93 -5.84 -12.68
CA ALA A 191 -4.19 -5.32 -14.02
C ALA A 191 -3.44 -4.00 -14.27
N CYS A 192 -3.39 -3.11 -13.26
CA CYS A 192 -2.63 -1.88 -13.35
C CYS A 192 -1.12 -2.15 -13.46
N ALA A 193 -0.57 -3.07 -12.67
CA ALA A 193 0.83 -3.46 -12.75
C ALA A 193 1.15 -4.09 -14.12
N GLY A 194 0.34 -5.05 -14.57
CA GLY A 194 0.51 -5.68 -15.88
C GLY A 194 0.42 -4.69 -17.04
N MET A 195 -0.49 -3.72 -16.97
CA MET A 195 -0.61 -2.64 -17.96
C MET A 195 0.66 -1.78 -18.01
N LEU A 196 1.21 -1.41 -16.87
CA LEU A 196 2.45 -0.60 -16.81
C LEU A 196 3.68 -1.39 -17.32
N GLU A 197 3.72 -2.70 -17.09
CA GLU A 197 4.79 -3.59 -17.57
C GLU A 197 4.70 -3.85 -19.08
N ALA A 198 3.49 -4.08 -19.59
CA ALA A 198 3.26 -4.43 -20.99
C ALA A 198 3.31 -3.23 -21.93
N GLU A 199 2.97 -2.02 -21.45
CA GLU A 199 2.76 -0.83 -22.27
C GLU A 199 3.73 0.31 -21.89
N PRO A 200 4.93 0.37 -22.48
CA PRO A 200 5.94 1.39 -22.14
C PRO A 200 5.44 2.84 -22.29
N ARG A 201 4.49 3.09 -23.22
CA ARG A 201 3.91 4.43 -23.42
C ARG A 201 3.03 4.84 -22.23
N VAL A 202 2.31 3.88 -21.63
CA VAL A 202 1.51 4.12 -20.42
C VAL A 202 2.44 4.39 -19.24
N ALA A 203 3.46 3.56 -19.06
CA ALA A 203 4.47 3.78 -18.03
C ALA A 203 5.12 5.15 -18.15
N ALA A 204 5.56 5.55 -19.35
CA ALA A 204 6.13 6.87 -19.60
C ALA A 204 5.17 8.01 -19.25
N SER A 205 3.89 7.89 -19.59
CA SER A 205 2.87 8.89 -19.27
C SER A 205 2.66 9.03 -17.75
N VAL A 206 2.58 7.91 -17.02
CA VAL A 206 2.49 7.90 -15.55
C VAL A 206 3.75 8.48 -14.93
N HIS A 207 4.91 8.15 -15.47
CA HIS A 207 6.20 8.68 -15.05
C HIS A 207 6.33 10.19 -15.30
N GLU A 208 5.77 10.73 -16.34
CA GLU A 208 5.75 12.18 -16.58
C GLU A 208 4.81 12.88 -15.60
N GLN A 209 3.66 12.30 -15.31
CA GLN A 209 2.65 12.87 -14.43
C GLN A 209 3.10 12.89 -12.97
N TYR A 210 3.65 11.78 -12.45
CA TYR A 210 4.02 11.68 -11.04
C TYR A 210 5.54 11.55 -10.88
N ARG A 211 6.13 12.49 -10.16
CA ARG A 211 7.59 12.55 -9.95
C ARG A 211 8.02 12.36 -8.51
N HIS A 212 7.15 12.67 -7.56
CA HIS A 212 7.43 12.61 -6.14
C HIS A 212 6.40 11.73 -5.46
N PHE A 213 6.88 10.71 -4.77
CA PHE A 213 6.03 9.74 -4.09
C PHE A 213 6.18 9.87 -2.58
N THR A 214 5.06 9.77 -1.88
CA THR A 214 5.04 9.65 -0.42
C THR A 214 4.10 8.51 -0.06
N VAL A 215 4.58 7.56 0.74
CA VAL A 215 3.80 6.39 1.15
C VAL A 215 3.70 6.38 2.66
N ASP A 216 2.47 6.47 3.18
CA ASP A 216 2.16 6.35 4.61
C ASP A 216 1.91 4.90 4.98
N GLU A 217 2.16 4.54 6.24
CA GLU A 217 2.03 3.17 6.80
C GLU A 217 2.76 2.10 5.97
N TYR A 218 3.99 2.39 5.54
CA TYR A 218 4.73 1.55 4.60
C TYR A 218 5.02 0.14 5.12
N GLN A 219 4.96 -0.10 6.44
CA GLN A 219 5.06 -1.43 7.04
C GLN A 219 3.91 -2.38 6.65
N ASP A 220 2.77 -1.83 6.21
CA ASP A 220 1.60 -2.61 5.83
C ASP A 220 1.49 -2.87 4.31
N VAL A 221 2.51 -2.49 3.53
CA VAL A 221 2.55 -2.70 2.08
C VAL A 221 2.72 -4.18 1.74
N SER A 222 1.87 -4.69 0.85
CA SER A 222 1.99 -6.05 0.30
C SER A 222 3.01 -6.10 -0.86
N PRO A 223 3.50 -7.31 -1.25
CA PRO A 223 4.37 -7.47 -2.42
C PRO A 223 3.80 -6.84 -3.69
N LEU A 224 2.51 -7.03 -3.96
CA LEU A 224 1.84 -6.44 -5.13
C LEU A 224 1.80 -4.90 -5.08
N GLN A 225 1.52 -4.32 -3.92
CA GLN A 225 1.53 -2.86 -3.74
C GLN A 225 2.96 -2.30 -3.88
N ASN A 226 3.96 -2.99 -3.33
CA ASN A 226 5.35 -2.59 -3.51
C ASN A 226 5.77 -2.67 -4.99
N ARG A 227 5.39 -3.75 -5.70
CA ARG A 227 5.65 -3.87 -7.14
C ARG A 227 5.03 -2.73 -7.94
N LEU A 228 3.77 -2.40 -7.65
CA LEU A 228 3.08 -1.29 -8.30
C LEU A 228 3.76 0.05 -8.01
N LEU A 229 4.22 0.27 -6.77
CA LEU A 229 4.97 1.46 -6.39
C LEU A 229 6.30 1.56 -7.16
N GLU A 230 7.03 0.45 -7.33
CA GLU A 230 8.25 0.39 -8.14
C GLU A 230 7.97 0.72 -9.61
N LEU A 231 6.87 0.21 -10.17
CA LEU A 231 6.44 0.53 -11.55
C LEU A 231 6.06 2.01 -11.70
N TRP A 232 5.39 2.60 -10.73
CA TRP A 232 5.10 4.03 -10.72
C TRP A 232 6.35 4.90 -10.58
N LEU A 233 7.31 4.45 -9.79
CA LEU A 233 8.57 5.17 -9.55
C LEU A 233 9.49 5.09 -10.78
N GLY A 234 9.57 3.92 -11.45
CA GLY A 234 10.53 3.67 -12.53
C GLY A 234 11.98 3.85 -12.05
N ASP A 235 12.82 4.47 -12.85
CA ASP A 235 14.23 4.72 -12.52
C ASP A 235 14.46 5.89 -11.56
N ARG A 236 13.37 6.52 -11.08
CA ARG A 236 13.46 7.67 -10.19
C ARG A 236 13.65 7.26 -8.75
N LYS A 237 14.18 8.20 -7.97
CA LYS A 237 14.52 7.97 -6.56
C LYS A 237 13.75 8.86 -5.59
N ASP A 238 12.91 9.78 -6.07
CA ASP A 238 12.21 10.75 -5.24
C ASP A 238 10.99 10.11 -4.54
N ILE A 239 11.27 9.29 -3.54
CA ILE A 239 10.29 8.58 -2.71
C ILE A 239 10.53 8.85 -1.24
N CYS A 240 9.46 9.11 -0.49
CA CYS A 240 9.46 9.16 0.97
C CYS A 240 8.52 8.10 1.51
N VAL A 241 9.05 7.15 2.27
CA VAL A 241 8.24 6.15 2.97
C VAL A 241 8.19 6.47 4.45
N VAL A 242 7.02 6.32 5.05
CA VAL A 242 6.79 6.59 6.47
C VAL A 242 6.12 5.39 7.09
N GLY A 243 6.61 4.91 8.22
CA GLY A 243 6.04 3.73 8.84
C GLY A 243 6.64 3.40 10.20
N ASP A 244 6.03 2.39 10.82
CA ASP A 244 6.45 1.79 12.08
C ASP A 244 6.39 0.27 11.98
N ALA A 245 7.54 -0.39 11.94
CA ALA A 245 7.59 -1.85 11.83
C ALA A 245 6.91 -2.57 13.02
N SER A 246 6.82 -1.92 14.19
CA SER A 246 6.13 -2.49 15.36
C SER A 246 4.60 -2.42 15.26
N GLN A 247 4.05 -1.67 14.29
CA GLN A 247 2.62 -1.51 14.07
C GLN A 247 2.09 -2.31 12.87
N THR A 248 2.82 -3.29 12.36
CA THR A 248 2.33 -4.18 11.29
C THR A 248 1.19 -5.05 11.80
N ILE A 249 -0.04 -4.74 11.39
CA ILE A 249 -1.26 -5.45 11.82
C ILE A 249 -1.93 -6.20 10.68
N TYR A 250 -1.46 -6.07 9.44
CA TYR A 250 -2.03 -6.70 8.25
C TYR A 250 -1.16 -7.82 7.65
N SER A 251 -0.25 -8.42 8.43
CA SER A 251 0.59 -9.54 7.98
C SER A 251 -0.24 -10.75 7.55
N PHE A 252 -1.37 -11.01 8.19
CA PHE A 252 -2.32 -12.06 7.80
C PHE A 252 -2.96 -11.80 6.41
N ALA A 253 -3.02 -10.57 5.98
CA ALA A 253 -3.52 -10.14 4.66
C ALA A 253 -2.38 -9.91 3.64
N GLY A 254 -1.17 -10.38 3.92
CA GLY A 254 -0.03 -10.31 3.01
C GLY A 254 0.83 -9.05 3.11
N ALA A 255 0.66 -8.23 4.15
CA ALA A 255 1.57 -7.12 4.43
C ALA A 255 2.95 -7.65 4.87
N GLU A 256 4.01 -6.98 4.41
CA GLU A 256 5.39 -7.37 4.71
C GLU A 256 6.21 -6.19 5.24
N GLN A 257 6.38 -6.14 6.57
CA GLN A 257 7.21 -5.13 7.22
C GLN A 257 8.66 -5.06 6.71
N ARG A 258 9.15 -6.14 6.06
CA ARG A 258 10.50 -6.18 5.49
C ARG A 258 10.73 -5.07 4.47
N PHE A 259 9.71 -4.59 3.77
CA PHE A 259 9.87 -3.49 2.82
C PHE A 259 10.33 -2.20 3.51
N LEU A 260 9.85 -1.93 4.71
CA LEU A 260 10.30 -0.81 5.52
C LEU A 260 11.68 -1.08 6.15
N LEU A 261 11.87 -2.28 6.73
CA LEU A 261 13.12 -2.64 7.42
C LEU A 261 14.32 -2.73 6.48
N GLU A 262 14.11 -3.17 5.25
CA GLU A 262 15.14 -3.32 4.23
C GLU A 262 15.24 -2.12 3.28
N PHE A 263 14.52 -1.03 3.56
CA PHE A 263 14.48 0.12 2.67
C PHE A 263 15.87 0.71 2.40
N GLU A 264 16.68 0.89 3.45
CA GLU A 264 18.06 1.38 3.34
C GLU A 264 18.95 0.41 2.53
N ARG A 265 18.79 -0.90 2.70
CA ARG A 265 19.53 -1.89 1.91
C ARG A 265 19.17 -1.83 0.43
N ARG A 266 17.89 -1.58 0.10
CA ARG A 266 17.41 -1.45 -1.29
C ARG A 266 17.74 -0.08 -1.89
N HIS A 267 17.89 0.93 -1.06
CA HIS A 267 18.24 2.29 -1.43
C HIS A 267 19.47 2.76 -0.62
N PRO A 268 20.69 2.41 -1.03
CA PRO A 268 21.90 2.72 -0.27
C PRO A 268 22.17 4.22 -0.08
N ASP A 269 21.56 5.05 -0.91
CA ASP A 269 21.60 6.53 -0.83
C ASP A 269 20.43 7.12 -0.05
N ALA A 270 19.64 6.30 0.67
CA ALA A 270 18.49 6.75 1.44
C ALA A 270 18.90 7.57 2.68
N THR A 271 18.15 8.64 2.92
CA THR A 271 18.17 9.32 4.22
C THR A 271 17.17 8.65 5.15
N VAL A 272 17.64 8.16 6.29
CA VAL A 272 16.79 7.53 7.32
C VAL A 272 16.67 8.47 8.51
N VAL A 273 15.44 8.87 8.82
CA VAL A 273 15.15 9.74 9.98
C VAL A 273 14.25 8.99 10.95
N ARG A 274 14.60 9.02 12.26
CA ARG A 274 13.81 8.41 13.32
C ARG A 274 13.08 9.46 14.12
N LEU A 275 11.75 9.29 14.27
CA LEU A 275 10.90 10.13 15.11
C LEU A 275 10.62 9.39 16.41
N GLU A 276 11.17 9.88 17.52
CA GLU A 276 11.12 9.23 18.82
C GLU A 276 10.16 9.93 19.79
N THR A 277 9.94 11.23 19.64
CA THR A 277 9.07 12.01 20.52
C THR A 277 7.59 11.73 20.28
N ASN A 278 6.88 11.24 21.29
CA ASN A 278 5.44 11.00 21.24
C ASN A 278 4.65 12.24 21.72
N TYR A 279 3.67 12.66 20.91
CA TYR A 279 2.80 13.81 21.19
C TYR A 279 1.34 13.40 21.52
N ARG A 280 1.05 12.09 21.55
CA ARG A 280 -0.33 11.58 21.68
C ARG A 280 -0.61 11.02 23.06
N SER A 281 0.34 10.30 23.66
CA SER A 281 0.12 9.49 24.85
C SER A 281 0.97 9.99 26.03
N GLN A 282 0.46 9.82 27.26
CA GLN A 282 1.21 10.13 28.48
C GLN A 282 2.24 9.03 28.77
N ALA A 283 3.27 9.37 29.55
CA ALA A 283 4.39 8.50 29.91
C ALA A 283 3.99 7.10 30.37
N PRO A 284 3.03 6.90 31.31
CA PRO A 284 2.69 5.55 31.78
C PRO A 284 2.10 4.64 30.69
N ILE A 285 1.41 5.24 29.70
CA ILE A 285 0.85 4.48 28.56
C ILE A 285 1.97 4.01 27.63
N LEU A 286 2.97 4.87 27.41
CA LEU A 286 4.14 4.55 26.59
C LEU A 286 5.02 3.48 27.24
N GLU A 287 5.24 3.57 28.54
CA GLU A 287 5.99 2.55 29.31
C GLU A 287 5.33 1.19 29.20
N ALA A 288 4.00 1.12 29.37
CA ALA A 288 3.24 -0.13 29.22
C ALA A 288 3.30 -0.67 27.78
N ALA A 289 3.15 0.19 26.77
CA ALA A 289 3.23 -0.21 25.35
C ALA A 289 4.63 -0.69 24.97
N ASN A 290 5.68 0.00 25.42
CA ASN A 290 7.08 -0.38 25.18
C ASN A 290 7.42 -1.70 25.85
N ALA A 291 6.96 -1.93 27.08
CA ALA A 291 7.16 -3.20 27.80
C ALA A 291 6.57 -4.40 27.01
N VAL A 292 5.37 -4.24 26.45
CA VAL A 292 4.73 -5.29 25.60
C VAL A 292 5.54 -5.49 24.32
N SER A 293 5.95 -4.42 23.66
CA SER A 293 6.76 -4.50 22.42
C SER A 293 8.10 -5.21 22.67
N TYR A 294 8.75 -4.95 23.79
CA TYR A 294 10.00 -5.62 24.18
C TYR A 294 9.84 -7.12 24.42
N THR A 295 8.73 -7.55 24.97
CA THR A 295 8.50 -8.95 25.30
C THR A 295 8.03 -9.81 24.13
N HIS A 296 7.42 -9.19 23.11
CA HIS A 296 6.81 -9.91 21.99
C HIS A 296 7.51 -9.70 20.64
N LEU A 297 8.35 -8.68 20.50
CA LEU A 297 9.08 -8.37 19.27
C LEU A 297 10.57 -8.61 19.47
N THR A 298 11.04 -9.81 19.17
CA THR A 298 12.46 -10.23 19.26
C THR A 298 13.32 -9.70 18.09
N LEU A 299 12.97 -8.59 17.47
CA LEU A 299 13.69 -8.04 16.32
C LEU A 299 14.57 -6.85 16.72
N PRO A 300 15.78 -6.71 16.12
CA PRO A 300 16.75 -5.65 16.45
C PRO A 300 16.33 -4.23 16.03
N THR A 301 15.07 -4.04 15.61
CA THR A 301 14.56 -2.79 15.06
C THR A 301 13.36 -2.22 15.81
N ILE A 302 13.24 -2.46 17.11
CA ILE A 302 12.22 -1.81 17.93
C ILE A 302 12.57 -0.33 18.06
N LEU A 303 11.76 0.53 17.44
CA LEU A 303 11.78 1.97 17.72
C LEU A 303 11.10 2.19 19.07
N LEU A 304 11.92 2.37 20.10
CA LEU A 304 11.43 2.87 21.37
C LEU A 304 11.04 4.34 21.17
N VAL A 305 9.84 4.66 21.60
CA VAL A 305 9.37 6.05 21.61
C VAL A 305 9.76 6.66 22.95
N GLU A 306 10.61 7.69 22.93
CA GLU A 306 11.00 8.45 24.11
C GLU A 306 9.88 9.43 24.50
N ILE A 307 9.81 9.74 25.82
CA ILE A 307 8.82 10.61 26.45
C ILE A 307 9.22 12.07 26.24
#